data_3ea81ebe8b13a216c40cb12b9f46225d
#
_entry.id   3ea81ebe8b13a216c40cb12b9f46225d
#
_cell.length_a   1.000
_cell.length_b   1.000
_cell.length_c   1.000
_cell.angle_alpha   90.00
_cell.angle_beta   90.00
_cell.angle_gamma   90.00
#
_symmetry.space_group_name_H-M   'P 1'
#
loop_
_entity.id
_entity.type
_entity.pdbx_description
1 polymer ?
#
loop_
_entity_poly.entity_id
_entity_poly.type
_entity_poly.pdbx_seq_one_letter_code
_entity_poly.pdbx_strand_id
1 'polypeptide(L)'
;MSLEFLKRLLNAPGPSSQETAPARVWREEAATFADEIQTDVRGNSFAILKGSKPRVLLAGHIDEIGVIVSYIDDDGFVSFAGVGGWDAQVLVGQRIRLLGKQGNVIGVIGKKPIHLMKKDEGPSTIDDLWIDIGVTSRAAALELIRVGTVGVIDASAYELPNGRVVSRSIDNRIGAYTVLEALRLLSQQRPTAAVAAVATAQEEITMVGAHTAAFTFEPDVSIVVDVTHATDYPTANKKMAGEAKLGGGPVIAAGSVNSPVVHQMLLDIADRDGIPYTVKVNPARSATDADAIHHSRSGVAVGVVSIPNRYMHSPNEMIQMSDVDHAARLIATFVQSLSADTDLIPH
;
A
#
# COMPACT_ATOMS: atom_id res chain seq x y z
N MET A 1 -12.21 7.93 -9.65
CA MET A 1 -13.06 7.74 -8.42
C MET A 1 -13.07 9.00 -7.57
N SER A 2 -13.91 9.06 -6.54
CA SER A 2 -14.06 10.27 -5.72
C SER A 2 -12.96 10.36 -4.63
N LEU A 3 -12.61 11.59 -4.25
CA LEU A 3 -11.73 11.83 -3.12
C LEU A 3 -12.36 11.39 -1.78
N GLU A 4 -13.69 11.40 -1.70
CA GLU A 4 -14.42 10.90 -0.54
C GLU A 4 -14.22 9.40 -0.33
N PHE A 5 -14.26 8.61 -1.41
CA PHE A 5 -13.92 7.18 -1.34
C PHE A 5 -12.47 6.99 -0.89
N LEU A 6 -11.52 7.75 -1.44
CA LEU A 6 -10.11 7.66 -1.02
C LEU A 6 -9.96 7.94 0.47
N LYS A 7 -10.59 8.98 1.00
CA LYS A 7 -10.54 9.30 2.44
C LYS A 7 -11.17 8.21 3.30
N ARG A 8 -12.29 7.62 2.88
CA ARG A 8 -12.90 6.47 3.58
C ARG A 8 -11.92 5.29 3.62
N LEU A 9 -11.25 5.01 2.50
CA LEU A 9 -10.28 3.93 2.38
C LEU A 9 -9.07 4.16 3.27
N LEU A 10 -8.46 5.36 3.21
CA LEU A 10 -7.31 5.74 4.01
C LEU A 10 -7.61 5.76 5.52
N ASN A 11 -8.81 6.18 5.93
CA ASN A 11 -9.17 6.28 7.35
C ASN A 11 -9.58 4.95 8.00
N ALA A 12 -9.91 3.92 7.21
CA ALA A 12 -10.28 2.62 7.74
C ALA A 12 -9.04 1.94 8.37
N PRO A 13 -9.07 1.52 9.66
CA PRO A 13 -7.93 0.85 10.26
C PRO A 13 -7.79 -0.56 9.70
N GLY A 14 -6.57 -0.96 9.33
CA GLY A 14 -6.29 -2.28 8.77
C GLY A 14 -4.81 -2.59 8.72
N PRO A 15 -4.15 -2.78 9.88
CA PRO A 15 -2.76 -3.25 9.87
C PRO A 15 -2.69 -4.66 9.31
N SER A 16 -1.51 -5.05 8.80
CA SER A 16 -1.30 -6.39 8.22
C SER A 16 -1.89 -7.49 9.09
N SER A 17 -2.59 -8.42 8.49
CA SER A 17 -3.40 -9.49 9.07
C SER A 17 -4.77 -9.08 9.63
N GLN A 18 -5.16 -7.79 9.55
CA GLN A 18 -6.45 -7.28 10.03
C GLN A 18 -7.08 -6.29 9.03
N GLU A 19 -7.00 -6.60 7.75
CA GLU A 19 -7.37 -5.73 6.62
C GLU A 19 -8.89 -5.66 6.36
N THR A 20 -9.72 -6.34 7.15
CA THR A 20 -11.17 -6.49 6.89
C THR A 20 -11.90 -5.18 6.66
N ALA A 21 -11.56 -4.12 7.42
CA ALA A 21 -12.24 -2.83 7.33
C ALA A 21 -11.94 -2.10 6.01
N PRO A 22 -10.67 -1.84 5.63
CA PRO A 22 -10.36 -1.22 4.35
C PRO A 22 -10.74 -2.10 3.15
N ALA A 23 -10.58 -3.41 3.24
CA ALA A 23 -10.99 -4.35 2.20
C ALA A 23 -12.51 -4.28 1.92
N ARG A 24 -13.35 -4.12 2.97
CA ARG A 24 -14.78 -3.90 2.80
C ARG A 24 -15.07 -2.60 2.05
N VAL A 25 -14.45 -1.49 2.46
CA VAL A 25 -14.62 -0.18 1.79
C VAL A 25 -14.25 -0.27 0.31
N TRP A 26 -13.15 -0.97 0.00
CA TRP A 26 -12.69 -1.18 -1.37
C TRP A 26 -13.67 -2.01 -2.20
N ARG A 27 -14.20 -3.13 -1.65
CA ARG A 27 -15.19 -3.98 -2.33
C ARG A 27 -16.52 -3.28 -2.57
N GLU A 28 -16.98 -2.45 -1.61
CA GLU A 28 -18.20 -1.65 -1.77
C GLU A 28 -18.12 -0.71 -2.98
N GLU A 29 -16.99 -0.05 -3.18
CA GLU A 29 -16.76 0.79 -4.36
C GLU A 29 -16.66 -0.05 -5.64
N ALA A 30 -15.87 -1.12 -5.62
CA ALA A 30 -15.65 -2.01 -6.75
C ALA A 30 -16.96 -2.62 -7.28
N ALA A 31 -17.89 -2.97 -6.39
CA ALA A 31 -19.17 -3.56 -6.74
C ALA A 31 -20.07 -2.64 -7.60
N THR A 32 -19.73 -1.35 -7.70
CA THR A 32 -20.51 -0.40 -8.51
C THR A 32 -20.23 -0.52 -10.01
N PHE A 33 -19.15 -1.19 -10.43
CA PHE A 33 -18.74 -1.28 -11.84
C PHE A 33 -18.08 -2.61 -12.26
N ALA A 34 -17.63 -3.43 -11.31
CA ALA A 34 -17.06 -4.73 -11.64
C ALA A 34 -18.15 -5.78 -11.94
N ASP A 35 -17.83 -6.78 -12.76
CA ASP A 35 -18.74 -7.88 -13.05
C ASP A 35 -18.86 -8.87 -11.90
N GLU A 36 -17.77 -9.00 -11.13
CA GLU A 36 -17.67 -9.97 -10.05
C GLU A 36 -16.73 -9.47 -8.95
N ILE A 37 -17.13 -9.72 -7.69
CA ILE A 37 -16.32 -9.46 -6.51
C ILE A 37 -16.05 -10.78 -5.81
N GLN A 38 -14.78 -11.06 -5.54
CA GLN A 38 -14.36 -12.25 -4.81
C GLN A 38 -13.49 -11.88 -3.60
N THR A 39 -13.42 -12.78 -2.64
CA THR A 39 -12.51 -12.69 -1.50
C THR A 39 -11.95 -14.08 -1.24
N ASP A 40 -10.65 -14.19 -1.02
CA ASP A 40 -10.02 -15.46 -0.69
C ASP A 40 -9.79 -15.62 0.83
N VAL A 41 -9.24 -16.77 1.20
CA VAL A 41 -8.96 -17.13 2.60
C VAL A 41 -7.86 -16.27 3.24
N ARG A 42 -7.04 -15.56 2.43
CA ARG A 42 -6.00 -14.64 2.91
C ARG A 42 -6.52 -13.23 3.15
N GLY A 43 -7.74 -12.95 2.70
CA GLY A 43 -8.33 -11.62 2.80
C GLY A 43 -8.14 -10.76 1.57
N ASN A 44 -7.49 -11.27 0.52
CA ASN A 44 -7.44 -10.56 -0.76
C ASN A 44 -8.84 -10.27 -1.27
N SER A 45 -9.01 -9.11 -1.86
CA SER A 45 -10.27 -8.71 -2.49
C SER A 45 -10.04 -8.49 -3.98
N PHE A 46 -10.81 -9.20 -4.81
CA PHE A 46 -10.75 -9.13 -6.25
C PHE A 46 -11.96 -8.41 -6.80
N ALA A 47 -11.75 -7.52 -7.76
CA ALA A 47 -12.77 -6.95 -8.63
C ALA A 47 -12.44 -7.35 -10.06
N ILE A 48 -13.36 -8.03 -10.74
CA ILE A 48 -13.09 -8.71 -12.01
C ILE A 48 -13.97 -8.11 -13.10
N LEU A 49 -13.34 -7.77 -14.24
CA LEU A 49 -14.00 -7.62 -15.54
C LEU A 49 -13.77 -8.89 -16.35
N LYS A 50 -14.87 -9.56 -16.70
CA LYS A 50 -14.82 -10.80 -17.48
C LYS A 50 -14.33 -10.55 -18.90
N GLY A 51 -13.51 -11.45 -19.41
CA GLY A 51 -12.93 -11.36 -20.74
C GLY A 51 -12.27 -12.67 -21.15
N SER A 52 -11.41 -12.62 -22.16
CA SER A 52 -10.63 -13.72 -22.66
C SER A 52 -9.14 -13.56 -22.27
N LYS A 53 -8.25 -14.27 -22.94
CA LYS A 53 -6.80 -14.02 -22.84
C LYS A 53 -6.39 -12.71 -23.53
N PRO A 54 -5.33 -12.05 -23.06
CA PRO A 54 -4.55 -12.41 -21.88
C PRO A 54 -5.31 -12.13 -20.57
N ARG A 55 -4.95 -12.83 -19.49
CA ARG A 55 -5.43 -12.57 -18.15
C ARG A 55 -4.52 -11.56 -17.49
N VAL A 56 -5.08 -10.44 -17.06
CA VAL A 56 -4.32 -9.30 -16.51
C VAL A 56 -4.61 -9.15 -15.03
N LEU A 57 -3.59 -9.15 -14.19
CA LEU A 57 -3.71 -8.88 -12.76
C LEU A 57 -3.16 -7.48 -12.47
N LEU A 58 -3.98 -6.62 -11.86
CA LEU A 58 -3.61 -5.30 -11.38
C LEU A 58 -3.57 -5.37 -9.84
N ALA A 59 -2.39 -5.29 -9.23
CA ALA A 59 -2.24 -5.52 -7.79
C ALA A 59 -1.78 -4.25 -7.05
N GLY A 60 -2.32 -4.03 -5.86
CA GLY A 60 -1.86 -3.04 -4.90
C GLY A 60 -2.33 -3.45 -3.51
N HIS A 61 -1.45 -3.36 -2.49
CA HIS A 61 -1.79 -3.88 -1.17
C HIS A 61 -2.72 -2.96 -0.38
N ILE A 62 -3.51 -3.58 0.50
CA ILE A 62 -4.57 -2.91 1.27
C ILE A 62 -4.21 -2.77 2.74
N ASP A 63 -3.26 -3.57 3.22
CA ASP A 63 -2.74 -3.45 4.58
C ASP A 63 -1.92 -2.17 4.76
N GLU A 64 -1.63 -1.86 5.99
CA GLU A 64 -0.77 -0.77 6.43
C GLU A 64 0.11 -1.25 7.57
N ILE A 65 1.23 -0.59 7.82
CA ILE A 65 2.04 -0.81 9.01
C ILE A 65 1.25 -0.45 10.27
N GLY A 66 1.53 -1.15 11.37
CA GLY A 66 0.82 -0.96 12.62
C GLY A 66 1.61 -1.44 13.83
N VAL A 67 0.91 -1.70 14.90
CA VAL A 67 1.48 -2.29 16.13
C VAL A 67 0.66 -3.47 16.59
N ILE A 68 1.28 -4.36 17.38
CA ILE A 68 0.61 -5.45 18.06
C ILE A 68 0.99 -5.46 19.55
N VAL A 69 0.01 -5.54 20.42
CA VAL A 69 0.21 -5.62 21.88
C VAL A 69 0.96 -6.90 22.23
N SER A 70 2.14 -6.77 22.87
CA SER A 70 2.98 -7.88 23.28
C SER A 70 2.88 -8.19 24.79
N TYR A 71 2.66 -7.19 25.63
CA TYR A 71 2.55 -7.33 27.07
C TYR A 71 1.73 -6.20 27.71
N ILE A 72 1.14 -6.44 28.86
CA ILE A 72 0.42 -5.43 29.69
C ILE A 72 0.97 -5.59 31.10
N ASP A 73 1.50 -4.53 31.68
CA ASP A 73 2.04 -4.55 33.04
C ASP A 73 0.93 -4.40 34.11
N ASP A 74 1.34 -4.47 35.39
CA ASP A 74 0.40 -4.45 36.51
C ASP A 74 -0.27 -3.08 36.71
N ASP A 75 0.35 -2.00 36.24
CA ASP A 75 -0.16 -0.63 36.27
C ASP A 75 -1.03 -0.29 35.05
N GLY A 76 -1.10 -1.20 34.05
CA GLY A 76 -1.93 -1.06 32.86
C GLY A 76 -1.22 -0.45 31.64
N PHE A 77 0.09 -0.17 31.73
CA PHE A 77 0.87 0.21 30.54
C PHE A 77 1.05 -0.96 29.58
N VAL A 78 1.07 -0.65 28.29
CA VAL A 78 1.03 -1.64 27.21
C VAL A 78 2.33 -1.63 26.43
N SER A 79 3.07 -2.72 26.45
CA SER A 79 4.19 -2.96 25.53
C SER A 79 3.66 -3.47 24.19
N PHE A 80 4.36 -3.15 23.11
CA PHE A 80 3.97 -3.52 21.76
C PHE A 80 5.15 -3.84 20.88
N ALA A 81 4.91 -4.56 19.80
CA ALA A 81 5.85 -4.76 18.71
C ALA A 81 5.34 -4.05 17.45
N GLY A 82 6.25 -3.69 16.54
CA GLY A 82 5.89 -3.18 15.23
C GLY A 82 5.32 -4.29 14.34
N VAL A 83 4.32 -3.95 13.54
CA VAL A 83 3.83 -4.72 12.41
C VAL A 83 4.26 -3.97 11.16
N GLY A 84 5.11 -4.56 10.32
CA GLY A 84 5.82 -3.84 9.25
C GLY A 84 7.00 -3.00 9.77
N GLY A 85 7.56 -2.16 8.90
CA GLY A 85 8.80 -1.41 9.15
C GLY A 85 8.57 -0.05 9.79
N TRP A 86 8.93 0.14 11.07
CA TRP A 86 8.81 1.41 11.80
C TRP A 86 10.15 2.04 12.14
N ASP A 87 10.24 3.35 11.96
CA ASP A 87 11.17 4.19 12.69
C ASP A 87 10.55 4.55 14.04
N ALA A 88 11.16 4.09 15.15
CA ALA A 88 10.66 4.37 16.50
C ALA A 88 10.57 5.88 16.81
N GLN A 89 11.35 6.72 16.13
CA GLN A 89 11.35 8.16 16.36
C GLN A 89 10.03 8.83 15.92
N VAL A 90 9.36 8.30 14.91
CA VAL A 90 8.08 8.86 14.42
C VAL A 90 6.89 8.40 15.25
N LEU A 91 7.06 7.37 16.09
CA LEU A 91 6.00 6.85 16.98
C LEU A 91 5.84 7.68 18.25
N VAL A 92 6.88 8.30 18.73
CA VAL A 92 6.90 9.00 20.02
C VAL A 92 5.89 10.16 20.05
N GLY A 93 5.01 10.14 21.05
CA GLY A 93 4.00 11.19 21.26
C GLY A 93 2.77 11.06 20.34
N GLN A 94 2.73 10.05 19.48
CA GLN A 94 1.56 9.81 18.63
C GLN A 94 0.39 9.24 19.44
N ARG A 95 -0.83 9.57 19.02
CA ARG A 95 -2.02 8.84 19.45
C ARG A 95 -2.11 7.56 18.64
N ILE A 96 -2.58 6.50 19.30
CA ILE A 96 -2.78 5.19 18.68
C ILE A 96 -4.21 4.73 18.89
N ARG A 97 -4.74 4.04 17.91
CA ARG A 97 -6.04 3.40 17.92
C ARG A 97 -5.86 1.90 17.95
N LEU A 98 -6.06 1.30 19.11
CA LEU A 98 -6.07 -0.16 19.27
C LEU A 98 -7.46 -0.71 18.91
N LEU A 99 -7.50 -1.80 18.16
CA LEU A 99 -8.74 -2.47 17.75
C LEU A 99 -9.20 -3.40 18.89
N GLY A 100 -9.78 -2.79 19.91
CA GLY A 100 -10.15 -3.45 21.16
C GLY A 100 -11.41 -4.33 21.06
N LYS A 101 -11.77 -4.99 22.17
CA LYS A 101 -12.85 -5.99 22.25
C LYS A 101 -14.24 -5.45 21.96
N GLN A 102 -14.51 -4.20 22.34
CA GLN A 102 -15.82 -3.54 22.24
C GLN A 102 -15.78 -2.30 21.36
N GLY A 103 -14.73 -2.14 20.57
CA GLY A 103 -14.48 -0.99 19.69
C GLY A 103 -13.06 -0.45 19.84
N ASN A 104 -12.82 0.70 19.27
CA ASN A 104 -11.50 1.31 19.29
C ASN A 104 -11.14 1.86 20.66
N VAL A 105 -9.94 1.57 21.13
CA VAL A 105 -9.33 2.11 22.36
C VAL A 105 -8.23 3.07 21.94
N ILE A 106 -8.34 4.33 22.36
CA ILE A 106 -7.32 5.35 22.06
C ILE A 106 -6.29 5.36 23.18
N GLY A 107 -5.02 5.38 22.80
CA GLY A 107 -3.89 5.52 23.70
C GLY A 107 -2.88 6.53 23.18
N VAL A 108 -1.84 6.76 23.94
CA VAL A 108 -0.70 7.63 23.61
C VAL A 108 0.58 6.83 23.72
N ILE A 109 1.44 6.92 22.71
CA ILE A 109 2.76 6.29 22.72
C ILE A 109 3.72 7.18 23.52
N GLY A 110 4.15 6.68 24.67
CA GLY A 110 5.08 7.34 25.58
C GLY A 110 6.49 6.77 25.47
N LYS A 111 7.45 7.57 25.95
CA LYS A 111 8.83 7.17 26.18
C LYS A 111 9.41 7.88 27.39
N LYS A 112 10.57 7.45 27.87
CA LYS A 112 11.34 8.16 28.89
C LYS A 112 11.59 9.62 28.47
N PRO A 113 11.20 10.62 29.30
CA PRO A 113 11.40 12.03 29.00
C PRO A 113 12.87 12.37 28.79
N ILE A 114 13.18 13.25 27.83
CA ILE A 114 14.55 13.65 27.49
C ILE A 114 15.33 14.19 28.71
N HIS A 115 14.65 14.88 29.63
CA HIS A 115 15.26 15.43 30.85
C HIS A 115 15.70 14.36 31.85
N LEU A 116 15.22 13.12 31.71
CA LEU A 116 15.58 11.98 32.56
C LEU A 116 16.52 10.99 31.86
N MET A 117 16.85 11.22 30.59
CA MET A 117 17.78 10.40 29.83
C MET A 117 19.24 10.73 30.25
N LYS A 118 20.09 9.72 30.21
CA LYS A 118 21.54 9.92 30.37
C LYS A 118 22.11 10.51 29.08
N LYS A 119 23.21 11.24 29.20
CA LYS A 119 23.83 11.98 28.09
C LYS A 119 24.28 11.06 26.93
N ASP A 120 24.55 9.79 27.22
CA ASP A 120 25.04 8.78 26.26
C ASP A 120 23.92 7.78 25.85
N GLU A 121 22.68 7.97 26.28
CA GLU A 121 21.55 7.17 25.79
C GLU A 121 21.29 7.50 24.30
N GLY A 122 21.37 6.49 23.45
CA GLY A 122 21.06 6.60 22.01
C GLY A 122 19.58 6.90 21.74
N PRO A 123 19.18 6.97 20.45
CA PRO A 123 17.78 7.10 20.08
C PRO A 123 16.97 5.91 20.59
N SER A 124 15.74 6.15 21.02
CA SER A 124 14.83 5.11 21.51
C SER A 124 14.55 4.06 20.43
N THR A 125 14.47 2.81 20.82
CA THR A 125 13.96 1.69 20.03
C THR A 125 12.48 1.46 20.35
N ILE A 126 11.80 0.57 19.64
CA ILE A 126 10.41 0.21 19.95
C ILE A 126 10.28 -0.37 21.36
N ASP A 127 11.25 -1.12 21.82
CA ASP A 127 11.26 -1.73 23.16
C ASP A 127 11.34 -0.71 24.30
N ASP A 128 11.77 0.52 24.02
CA ASP A 128 11.80 1.64 24.97
C ASP A 128 10.47 2.42 25.06
N LEU A 129 9.50 2.04 24.23
CA LEU A 129 8.20 2.71 24.12
C LEU A 129 7.10 1.91 24.83
N TRP A 130 6.06 2.61 25.23
CA TRP A 130 4.84 2.00 25.75
C TRP A 130 3.60 2.77 25.26
N ILE A 131 2.44 2.11 25.32
CA ILE A 131 1.16 2.77 25.08
C ILE A 131 0.46 2.93 26.42
N ASP A 132 0.04 4.17 26.70
CA ASP A 132 -0.82 4.53 27.83
C ASP A 132 -2.26 4.68 27.31
N ILE A 133 -3.16 3.82 27.78
CA ILE A 133 -4.59 3.83 27.45
C ILE A 133 -5.46 4.45 28.57
N GLY A 134 -4.84 5.09 29.56
CA GLY A 134 -5.52 5.83 30.64
C GLY A 134 -6.12 4.97 31.76
N VAL A 135 -5.74 3.70 31.87
CA VAL A 135 -6.16 2.80 32.97
C VAL A 135 -5.07 2.70 34.03
N THR A 136 -5.44 2.22 35.22
CA THR A 136 -4.54 2.17 36.38
C THR A 136 -4.26 0.73 36.86
N SER A 137 -4.62 -0.28 36.07
CA SER A 137 -4.32 -1.67 36.39
C SER A 137 -4.40 -2.56 35.17
N ARG A 138 -3.65 -3.66 35.22
CA ARG A 138 -3.72 -4.73 34.24
C ARG A 138 -5.15 -5.27 34.04
N ALA A 139 -5.90 -5.43 35.12
CA ALA A 139 -7.27 -5.93 35.05
C ALA A 139 -8.16 -5.01 34.21
N ALA A 140 -8.08 -3.68 34.46
CA ALA A 140 -8.84 -2.70 33.70
C ALA A 140 -8.41 -2.64 32.21
N ALA A 141 -7.12 -2.78 31.93
CA ALA A 141 -6.62 -2.86 30.54
C ALA A 141 -7.17 -4.11 29.81
N LEU A 142 -7.19 -5.26 30.50
CA LEU A 142 -7.68 -6.51 29.95
C LEU A 142 -9.20 -6.54 29.67
N GLU A 143 -9.98 -5.65 30.26
CA GLU A 143 -11.39 -5.47 29.86
C GLU A 143 -11.51 -4.87 28.46
N LEU A 144 -10.59 -3.98 28.08
CA LEU A 144 -10.61 -3.23 26.83
C LEU A 144 -9.87 -3.95 25.69
N ILE A 145 -8.67 -4.46 25.99
CA ILE A 145 -7.73 -5.07 25.04
C ILE A 145 -7.21 -6.41 25.55
N ARG A 146 -6.35 -7.04 24.75
CA ARG A 146 -5.60 -8.26 25.13
C ARG A 146 -4.24 -8.29 24.44
N VAL A 147 -3.34 -9.13 24.87
CA VAL A 147 -2.13 -9.46 24.11
C VAL A 147 -2.55 -9.99 22.73
N GLY A 148 -1.90 -9.50 21.68
CA GLY A 148 -2.28 -9.74 20.29
C GLY A 148 -3.31 -8.75 19.72
N THR A 149 -3.82 -7.78 20.50
CA THR A 149 -4.61 -6.67 19.95
C THR A 149 -3.72 -5.82 19.05
N VAL A 150 -4.18 -5.55 17.84
CA VAL A 150 -3.46 -4.71 16.87
C VAL A 150 -3.93 -3.27 16.94
N GLY A 151 -3.13 -2.36 16.40
CA GLY A 151 -3.49 -0.94 16.32
C GLY A 151 -2.77 -0.21 15.21
N VAL A 152 -3.30 0.97 14.91
CA VAL A 152 -2.74 1.90 13.92
C VAL A 152 -2.62 3.29 14.53
N ILE A 153 -1.74 4.12 14.03
CA ILE A 153 -1.65 5.51 14.46
C ILE A 153 -3.00 6.21 14.21
N ASP A 154 -3.47 6.97 15.20
CA ASP A 154 -4.74 7.71 15.10
C ASP A 154 -4.52 9.02 14.33
N ALA A 155 -4.31 8.89 13.02
CA ALA A 155 -4.18 9.98 12.06
C ALA A 155 -5.22 9.81 10.95
N SER A 156 -5.79 10.93 10.50
CA SER A 156 -6.80 10.96 9.43
C SER A 156 -6.22 11.56 8.17
N ALA A 157 -6.90 11.29 7.03
CA ALA A 157 -6.55 11.87 5.75
C ALA A 157 -6.97 13.34 5.65
N TYR A 158 -6.06 14.19 5.16
CA TYR A 158 -6.27 15.62 4.92
C TYR A 158 -5.86 16.02 3.51
N GLU A 159 -6.57 16.98 2.95
CA GLU A 159 -6.18 17.65 1.73
C GLU A 159 -5.25 18.83 2.05
N LEU A 160 -4.20 18.95 1.27
CA LEU A 160 -3.31 20.09 1.28
C LEU A 160 -3.40 20.86 -0.06
N PRO A 161 -2.92 22.11 -0.11
CA PRO A 161 -2.89 22.89 -1.35
C PRO A 161 -2.22 22.12 -2.51
N ASN A 162 -2.59 22.47 -3.73
CA ASN A 162 -2.08 21.91 -4.99
C ASN A 162 -2.47 20.45 -5.25
N GLY A 163 -3.62 19.98 -4.72
CA GLY A 163 -4.11 18.62 -4.95
C GLY A 163 -3.28 17.53 -4.26
N ARG A 164 -2.63 17.88 -3.16
CA ARG A 164 -1.92 16.91 -2.32
C ARG A 164 -2.83 16.31 -1.26
N VAL A 165 -2.58 15.05 -0.94
CA VAL A 165 -3.23 14.34 0.15
C VAL A 165 -2.17 13.87 1.12
N VAL A 166 -2.44 14.04 2.41
CA VAL A 166 -1.61 13.53 3.49
C VAL A 166 -2.43 12.58 4.36
N SER A 167 -1.86 11.44 4.70
CA SER A 167 -2.49 10.44 5.56
C SER A 167 -1.47 9.44 6.06
N ARG A 168 -1.81 8.66 7.09
CA ARG A 168 -1.25 7.31 7.24
C ARG A 168 -1.78 6.41 6.13
N SER A 169 -1.19 5.25 5.94
CA SER A 169 -1.69 4.21 5.02
C SER A 169 -1.81 4.61 3.53
N ILE A 170 -1.18 5.70 3.11
CA ILE A 170 -0.99 5.96 1.67
C ILE A 170 -0.22 4.78 1.08
N ASP A 171 0.81 4.32 1.76
CA ASP A 171 1.44 3.03 1.59
C ASP A 171 0.54 1.92 2.16
N ASN A 172 -0.06 1.08 1.30
CA ASN A 172 -0.18 1.26 -0.16
C ASN A 172 -1.66 1.26 -0.60
N ARG A 173 -2.54 1.84 0.22
CA ARG A 173 -3.95 2.00 -0.17
C ARG A 173 -4.11 2.89 -1.39
N ILE A 174 -3.09 3.71 -1.69
CA ILE A 174 -3.11 4.48 -2.92
C ILE A 174 -2.88 3.57 -4.15
N GLY A 175 -2.08 2.52 -4.03
CA GLY A 175 -1.92 1.50 -5.05
C GLY A 175 -3.23 0.72 -5.25
N ALA A 176 -3.84 0.25 -4.15
CA ALA A 176 -5.15 -0.41 -4.20
C ALA A 176 -6.25 0.48 -4.80
N TYR A 177 -6.22 1.79 -4.53
CA TYR A 177 -7.09 2.79 -5.17
C TYR A 177 -6.77 2.93 -6.67
N THR A 178 -5.49 3.04 -7.03
CA THR A 178 -5.06 3.25 -8.42
C THR A 178 -5.44 2.09 -9.33
N VAL A 179 -5.23 0.84 -8.88
CA VAL A 179 -5.63 -0.34 -9.66
C VAL A 179 -7.14 -0.45 -9.81
N LEU A 180 -7.90 -0.04 -8.79
CA LEU A 180 -9.35 -0.01 -8.85
C LEU A 180 -9.84 1.10 -9.81
N GLU A 181 -9.21 2.28 -9.81
CA GLU A 181 -9.51 3.34 -10.77
C GLU A 181 -9.19 2.93 -12.20
N ALA A 182 -8.07 2.25 -12.44
CA ALA A 182 -7.75 1.69 -13.74
C ALA A 182 -8.84 0.69 -14.20
N LEU A 183 -9.31 -0.18 -13.30
CA LEU A 183 -10.40 -1.11 -13.60
C LEU A 183 -11.72 -0.37 -13.91
N ARG A 184 -12.03 0.71 -13.17
CA ARG A 184 -13.21 1.55 -13.44
C ARG A 184 -13.14 2.20 -14.82
N LEU A 185 -12.00 2.72 -15.24
CA LEU A 185 -11.78 3.24 -16.59
C LEU A 185 -12.01 2.14 -17.64
N LEU A 186 -11.48 0.96 -17.41
CA LEU A 186 -11.67 -0.21 -18.27
C LEU A 186 -13.12 -0.68 -18.31
N SER A 187 -13.89 -0.53 -17.24
CA SER A 187 -15.32 -0.89 -17.25
C SER A 187 -16.16 0.00 -18.21
N GLN A 188 -15.72 1.23 -18.43
CA GLN A 188 -16.34 2.17 -19.37
C GLN A 188 -15.94 1.90 -20.83
N GLN A 189 -14.74 1.37 -21.06
CA GLN A 189 -14.25 0.97 -22.37
C GLN A 189 -13.61 -0.41 -22.24
N ARG A 190 -14.44 -1.44 -22.39
CA ARG A 190 -14.08 -2.83 -22.07
C ARG A 190 -12.97 -3.37 -22.97
N PRO A 191 -11.88 -3.91 -22.36
CA PRO A 191 -10.87 -4.66 -23.11
C PRO A 191 -11.41 -6.06 -23.47
N THR A 192 -10.74 -6.74 -24.40
CA THR A 192 -10.99 -8.17 -24.66
C THR A 192 -10.41 -9.06 -23.56
N ALA A 193 -9.36 -8.59 -22.90
CA ALA A 193 -8.68 -9.28 -21.80
C ALA A 193 -9.57 -9.48 -20.58
N ALA A 194 -9.39 -10.59 -19.87
CA ALA A 194 -9.92 -10.76 -18.51
C ALA A 194 -9.03 -9.98 -17.54
N VAL A 195 -9.62 -9.05 -16.77
CA VAL A 195 -8.86 -8.18 -15.88
C VAL A 195 -9.35 -8.32 -14.45
N ALA A 196 -8.44 -8.55 -13.51
CA ALA A 196 -8.71 -8.47 -12.09
C ALA A 196 -7.88 -7.36 -11.46
N ALA A 197 -8.53 -6.41 -10.80
CA ALA A 197 -7.88 -5.59 -9.80
C ALA A 197 -7.92 -6.35 -8.47
N VAL A 198 -6.82 -6.40 -7.76
CA VAL A 198 -6.72 -7.05 -6.45
C VAL A 198 -6.14 -6.11 -5.41
N ALA A 199 -6.87 -5.98 -4.30
CA ALA A 199 -6.38 -5.41 -3.07
C ALA A 199 -5.76 -6.56 -2.26
N THR A 200 -4.43 -6.65 -2.27
CA THR A 200 -3.67 -7.74 -1.66
C THR A 200 -3.50 -7.53 -0.16
N ALA A 201 -3.44 -8.61 0.60
CA ALA A 201 -3.26 -8.61 2.04
C ALA A 201 -1.81 -8.94 2.44
N GLN A 202 -1.34 -8.38 3.56
CA GLN A 202 -0.08 -8.76 4.23
C GLN A 202 1.19 -8.52 3.38
N GLU A 203 1.22 -7.47 2.57
CA GLU A 203 2.44 -7.11 1.82
C GLU A 203 3.56 -6.74 2.78
N GLU A 204 3.28 -5.85 3.74
CA GLU A 204 4.19 -5.24 4.70
C GLU A 204 4.99 -6.24 5.58
N ILE A 205 4.55 -7.50 5.58
CA ILE A 205 5.19 -8.54 6.39
C ILE A 205 5.65 -9.76 5.58
N THR A 206 4.94 -10.16 4.53
CA THR A 206 5.24 -11.44 3.84
C THR A 206 4.90 -11.47 2.36
N MET A 207 4.17 -10.51 1.80
CA MET A 207 3.63 -10.52 0.41
C MET A 207 2.77 -11.77 0.10
N VAL A 208 2.28 -12.47 1.13
CA VAL A 208 1.58 -13.75 0.96
C VAL A 208 0.26 -13.58 0.20
N GLY A 209 -0.38 -12.42 0.33
CA GLY A 209 -1.59 -12.10 -0.41
C GLY A 209 -1.34 -12.08 -1.91
N ALA A 210 -0.30 -11.39 -2.34
CA ALA A 210 0.09 -11.33 -3.75
C ALA A 210 0.44 -12.71 -4.32
N HIS A 211 1.18 -13.52 -3.54
CA HIS A 211 1.51 -14.89 -3.93
C HIS A 211 0.25 -15.72 -4.18
N THR A 212 -0.72 -15.70 -3.25
CA THR A 212 -1.96 -16.49 -3.38
C THR A 212 -2.88 -15.93 -4.46
N ALA A 213 -2.93 -14.59 -4.62
CA ALA A 213 -3.72 -13.94 -5.66
C ALA A 213 -3.24 -14.32 -7.06
N ALA A 214 -1.93 -14.25 -7.32
CA ALA A 214 -1.36 -14.62 -8.60
C ALA A 214 -1.53 -16.13 -8.88
N PHE A 215 -1.36 -16.98 -7.87
CA PHE A 215 -1.58 -18.41 -8.02
C PHE A 215 -3.02 -18.74 -8.42
N THR A 216 -4.00 -18.08 -7.79
CA THR A 216 -5.43 -18.36 -8.01
C THR A 216 -5.93 -17.76 -9.32
N PHE A 217 -5.54 -16.51 -9.62
CA PHE A 217 -6.01 -15.83 -10.83
C PHE A 217 -5.28 -16.31 -12.10
N GLU A 218 -4.08 -16.86 -12.01
CA GLU A 218 -3.27 -17.34 -13.15
C GLU A 218 -3.06 -16.26 -14.23
N PRO A 219 -2.49 -15.09 -13.90
CA PRO A 219 -2.29 -14.04 -14.89
C PRO A 219 -1.20 -14.38 -15.90
N ASP A 220 -1.39 -13.95 -17.14
CA ASP A 220 -0.35 -13.93 -18.18
C ASP A 220 0.57 -12.71 -17.96
N VAL A 221 0.00 -11.59 -17.48
CA VAL A 221 0.70 -10.33 -17.20
C VAL A 221 0.14 -9.66 -15.95
N SER A 222 0.99 -8.96 -15.21
CA SER A 222 0.59 -8.19 -14.04
C SER A 222 1.20 -6.79 -14.02
N ILE A 223 0.42 -5.80 -13.61
CA ILE A 223 0.93 -4.49 -13.19
C ILE A 223 0.74 -4.38 -11.69
N VAL A 224 1.83 -4.16 -10.99
CA VAL A 224 1.84 -3.90 -9.55
C VAL A 224 1.97 -2.40 -9.32
N VAL A 225 1.06 -1.86 -8.54
CA VAL A 225 1.12 -0.45 -8.12
C VAL A 225 1.52 -0.39 -6.66
N ASP A 226 2.58 0.34 -6.40
CA ASP A 226 3.08 0.59 -5.07
C ASP A 226 3.53 2.05 -4.93
N VAL A 227 3.94 2.49 -3.75
CA VAL A 227 4.57 3.79 -3.57
C VAL A 227 6.08 3.69 -3.78
N THR A 228 6.71 4.83 -4.01
CA THR A 228 8.18 4.94 -3.98
C THR A 228 8.60 6.25 -3.34
N HIS A 229 9.76 6.26 -2.69
CA HIS A 229 10.29 7.48 -2.07
C HIS A 229 10.39 8.62 -3.09
N ALA A 230 9.62 9.67 -2.88
CA ALA A 230 9.83 10.93 -3.57
C ALA A 230 11.17 11.53 -3.17
N THR A 231 11.84 12.23 -4.09
CA THR A 231 13.19 12.79 -3.90
C THR A 231 13.22 14.31 -4.03
N ASP A 232 12.06 14.95 -3.85
CA ASP A 232 11.87 16.39 -3.93
C ASP A 232 11.70 17.05 -2.54
N TYR A 233 12.41 16.53 -1.54
CA TYR A 233 12.51 17.09 -0.19
C TYR A 233 13.95 17.55 0.10
N PRO A 234 14.15 18.43 1.11
CA PRO A 234 15.49 18.86 1.51
C PRO A 234 16.40 17.66 1.83
N THR A 235 17.65 17.71 1.39
CA THR A 235 18.67 16.69 1.60
C THR A 235 18.54 15.39 0.80
N ALA A 236 17.55 15.24 -0.09
CA ALA A 236 17.42 14.06 -0.93
C ALA A 236 18.63 13.89 -1.87
N ASN A 237 19.23 12.71 -1.88
CA ASN A 237 20.32 12.36 -2.78
C ASN A 237 19.79 11.69 -4.05
N LYS A 238 19.46 12.50 -5.06
CA LYS A 238 18.90 12.02 -6.33
C LYS A 238 19.83 11.07 -7.09
N LYS A 239 21.15 11.20 -6.92
CA LYS A 239 22.10 10.28 -7.56
C LYS A 239 21.98 8.86 -7.02
N MET A 240 21.64 8.72 -5.75
CA MET A 240 21.44 7.41 -5.08
C MET A 240 20.02 6.87 -5.25
N ALA A 241 19.02 7.74 -5.11
CA ALA A 241 17.62 7.35 -5.01
C ALA A 241 16.82 7.48 -6.33
N GLY A 242 17.44 8.02 -7.39
CA GLY A 242 16.73 8.39 -8.60
C GLY A 242 16.04 9.75 -8.47
N GLU A 243 15.33 10.18 -9.50
CA GLU A 243 14.52 11.38 -9.48
C GLU A 243 13.03 11.01 -9.54
N ALA A 244 12.31 11.25 -8.45
CA ALA A 244 10.88 11.10 -8.34
C ALA A 244 10.34 12.29 -7.52
N LYS A 245 9.41 13.05 -8.08
CA LYS A 245 8.85 14.23 -7.41
C LYS A 245 7.33 14.21 -7.48
N LEU A 246 6.70 14.76 -6.46
CA LEU A 246 5.24 14.93 -6.46
C LEU A 246 4.81 15.83 -7.62
N GLY A 247 3.85 15.36 -8.42
CA GLY A 247 3.39 16.04 -9.63
C GLY A 247 4.23 15.77 -10.87
N GLY A 248 5.21 14.87 -10.78
CA GLY A 248 6.04 14.44 -11.91
C GLY A 248 5.49 13.27 -12.70
N GLY A 249 4.34 12.76 -12.32
CA GLY A 249 3.74 11.53 -12.86
C GLY A 249 4.20 10.28 -12.10
N PRO A 250 3.68 9.10 -12.48
CA PRO A 250 4.11 7.83 -11.90
C PRO A 250 5.57 7.53 -12.22
N VAL A 251 6.14 6.65 -11.44
CA VAL A 251 7.49 6.11 -11.63
C VAL A 251 7.39 4.72 -12.24
N ILE A 252 7.92 4.53 -13.44
CA ILE A 252 8.00 3.23 -14.11
C ILE A 252 9.31 2.56 -13.70
N ALA A 253 9.23 1.40 -13.07
CA ALA A 253 10.42 0.70 -12.61
C ALA A 253 11.12 -0.05 -13.74
N ALA A 254 12.45 -0.01 -13.73
CA ALA A 254 13.31 -0.75 -14.66
C ALA A 254 14.21 -1.74 -13.89
N GLY A 255 14.47 -2.88 -14.50
CA GLY A 255 15.29 -3.93 -13.88
C GLY A 255 14.52 -4.77 -12.84
N SER A 256 15.25 -5.55 -12.03
CA SER A 256 14.66 -6.45 -11.04
C SER A 256 13.65 -7.43 -11.67
N VAL A 257 12.47 -7.51 -11.11
CA VAL A 257 11.37 -8.41 -11.55
C VAL A 257 10.62 -7.90 -12.77
N ASN A 258 10.91 -6.69 -13.27
CA ASN A 258 10.18 -6.11 -14.38
C ASN A 258 10.48 -6.82 -15.69
N SER A 259 9.44 -7.28 -16.38
CA SER A 259 9.56 -7.76 -17.76
C SER A 259 10.04 -6.63 -18.67
N PRO A 260 11.11 -6.81 -19.46
CA PRO A 260 11.56 -5.77 -20.38
C PRO A 260 10.50 -5.43 -21.43
N VAL A 261 9.66 -6.39 -21.83
CA VAL A 261 8.55 -6.15 -22.76
C VAL A 261 7.50 -5.24 -22.13
N VAL A 262 7.03 -5.58 -20.93
CA VAL A 262 6.03 -4.76 -20.22
C VAL A 262 6.58 -3.37 -19.93
N HIS A 263 7.83 -3.28 -19.48
CA HIS A 263 8.50 -1.99 -19.24
C HIS A 263 8.50 -1.11 -20.49
N GLN A 264 8.95 -1.66 -21.65
CA GLN A 264 8.99 -0.89 -22.89
C GLN A 264 7.58 -0.47 -23.35
N MET A 265 6.58 -1.36 -23.27
CA MET A 265 5.20 -1.01 -23.60
C MET A 265 4.66 0.15 -22.73
N LEU A 266 4.98 0.18 -21.43
CA LEU A 266 4.57 1.28 -20.54
C LEU A 266 5.22 2.60 -20.95
N LEU A 267 6.51 2.59 -21.31
CA LEU A 267 7.22 3.76 -21.80
C LEU A 267 6.61 4.28 -23.11
N ASP A 268 6.42 3.40 -24.10
CA ASP A 268 5.88 3.76 -25.41
C ASP A 268 4.47 4.36 -25.30
N ILE A 269 3.64 3.83 -24.39
CA ILE A 269 2.31 4.37 -24.12
C ILE A 269 2.39 5.73 -23.45
N ALA A 270 3.24 5.90 -22.45
CA ALA A 270 3.41 7.16 -21.76
C ALA A 270 3.90 8.27 -22.70
N ASP A 271 4.87 7.97 -23.57
CA ASP A 271 5.40 8.91 -24.57
C ASP A 271 4.35 9.24 -25.63
N ARG A 272 3.64 8.26 -26.17
CA ARG A 272 2.58 8.45 -27.18
C ARG A 272 1.44 9.34 -26.67
N ASP A 273 0.99 9.09 -25.42
CA ASP A 273 -0.20 9.74 -24.85
C ASP A 273 0.14 10.99 -24.03
N GLY A 274 1.42 11.40 -24.00
CA GLY A 274 1.91 12.56 -23.26
C GLY A 274 1.68 12.45 -21.75
N ILE A 275 1.74 11.25 -21.19
CA ILE A 275 1.63 11.02 -19.75
C ILE A 275 3.00 11.29 -19.13
N PRO A 276 3.12 12.25 -18.19
CA PRO A 276 4.40 12.49 -17.53
C PRO A 276 4.77 11.27 -16.68
N TYR A 277 6.05 10.90 -16.67
CA TYR A 277 6.58 9.82 -15.87
C TYR A 277 8.05 10.04 -15.54
N THR A 278 8.57 9.24 -14.62
CA THR A 278 10.01 9.09 -14.40
C THR A 278 10.37 7.61 -14.41
N VAL A 279 11.66 7.30 -14.63
CA VAL A 279 12.15 5.91 -14.57
C VAL A 279 13.03 5.75 -13.34
N LYS A 280 12.80 4.70 -12.55
CA LYS A 280 13.65 4.33 -11.43
C LYS A 280 14.19 2.92 -11.62
N VAL A 281 15.49 2.77 -11.37
CA VAL A 281 16.17 1.48 -11.51
C VAL A 281 16.16 0.72 -10.19
N ASN A 282 15.70 -0.53 -10.23
CA ASN A 282 15.77 -1.47 -9.14
C ASN A 282 16.70 -2.64 -9.55
N PRO A 283 17.96 -2.70 -9.06
CA PRO A 283 18.94 -3.67 -9.57
C PRO A 283 18.73 -5.08 -9.02
N ALA A 284 18.00 -5.27 -7.94
CA ALA A 284 17.80 -6.55 -7.28
C ALA A 284 16.32 -6.86 -7.04
N ARG A 285 15.76 -6.49 -5.88
CA ARG A 285 14.35 -6.70 -5.52
C ARG A 285 13.54 -5.43 -5.76
N SER A 286 12.26 -5.60 -6.08
CA SER A 286 11.34 -4.45 -6.15
C SER A 286 10.93 -3.97 -4.76
N ALA A 287 10.92 -4.86 -3.77
CA ALA A 287 10.35 -4.68 -2.44
C ALA A 287 8.85 -4.26 -2.52
N THR A 288 8.10 -4.94 -3.38
CA THR A 288 6.66 -4.80 -3.60
C THR A 288 6.05 -6.18 -3.85
N ASP A 289 4.75 -6.27 -3.97
CA ASP A 289 4.02 -7.48 -4.37
C ASP A 289 4.53 -8.12 -5.68
N ALA A 290 5.23 -7.37 -6.52
CA ALA A 290 5.84 -7.89 -7.74
C ALA A 290 6.87 -8.99 -7.48
N ASP A 291 7.59 -8.91 -6.34
CA ASP A 291 8.55 -9.94 -5.93
C ASP A 291 7.87 -11.30 -5.67
N ALA A 292 6.59 -11.30 -5.31
CA ALA A 292 5.80 -12.52 -5.11
C ALA A 292 5.08 -12.98 -6.39
N ILE A 293 4.64 -12.05 -7.23
CA ILE A 293 3.82 -12.36 -8.42
C ILE A 293 4.65 -12.94 -9.56
N HIS A 294 5.84 -12.37 -9.86
CA HIS A 294 6.61 -12.68 -11.07
C HIS A 294 7.01 -14.17 -11.19
N HIS A 295 7.19 -14.85 -10.07
CA HIS A 295 7.57 -16.28 -10.05
C HIS A 295 6.39 -17.22 -9.79
N SER A 296 5.13 -16.72 -9.85
CA SER A 296 3.97 -17.58 -9.69
C SER A 296 3.85 -18.56 -10.85
N ARG A 297 3.61 -19.85 -10.52
CA ARG A 297 3.47 -20.96 -11.49
C ARG A 297 4.68 -21.05 -12.44
N SER A 298 4.47 -20.83 -13.75
CA SER A 298 5.52 -20.85 -14.78
C SER A 298 6.18 -19.51 -15.05
N GLY A 299 5.83 -18.49 -14.28
CA GLY A 299 6.26 -17.10 -14.43
C GLY A 299 5.17 -16.20 -14.98
N VAL A 300 5.20 -14.94 -14.57
CA VAL A 300 4.26 -13.88 -14.97
C VAL A 300 5.07 -12.69 -15.47
N ALA A 301 4.70 -12.13 -16.63
CA ALA A 301 5.30 -10.89 -17.10
C ALA A 301 4.82 -9.72 -16.21
N VAL A 302 5.73 -9.10 -15.44
CA VAL A 302 5.36 -8.07 -14.46
C VAL A 302 5.92 -6.72 -14.85
N GLY A 303 5.13 -5.67 -14.61
CA GLY A 303 5.56 -4.26 -14.58
C GLY A 303 5.22 -3.63 -13.23
N VAL A 304 6.12 -2.79 -12.70
CA VAL A 304 5.87 -2.01 -11.49
C VAL A 304 5.72 -0.54 -11.85
N VAL A 305 4.60 0.05 -11.42
CA VAL A 305 4.27 1.47 -11.58
C VAL A 305 4.09 2.04 -10.18
N SER A 306 4.95 2.97 -9.77
CA SER A 306 4.93 3.49 -8.40
C SER A 306 4.43 4.92 -8.33
N ILE A 307 3.76 5.26 -7.23
CA ILE A 307 3.32 6.62 -6.91
C ILE A 307 4.39 7.29 -6.03
N PRO A 308 4.93 8.46 -6.41
CA PRO A 308 5.85 9.19 -5.55
C PRO A 308 5.20 9.52 -4.20
N ASN A 309 5.82 9.10 -3.11
CA ASN A 309 5.35 9.29 -1.74
C ASN A 309 6.45 9.91 -0.88
N ARG A 310 6.17 11.03 -0.20
CA ARG A 310 7.04 11.60 0.82
C ARG A 310 6.67 11.04 2.18
N TYR A 311 7.69 10.87 3.03
CA TYR A 311 7.51 10.48 4.44
C TYR A 311 6.88 9.09 4.62
N MET A 312 7.18 8.18 3.69
CA MET A 312 6.75 6.77 3.73
C MET A 312 7.01 6.16 5.11
N HIS A 313 6.12 5.25 5.55
CA HIS A 313 6.16 4.64 6.88
C HIS A 313 6.09 5.66 8.03
N SER A 314 5.29 6.72 7.83
CA SER A 314 5.00 7.70 8.86
C SER A 314 3.50 7.98 8.99
N PRO A 315 3.05 8.62 10.07
CA PRO A 315 1.65 9.00 10.20
C PRO A 315 1.15 10.02 9.17
N ASN A 316 2.06 10.61 8.39
CA ASN A 316 1.79 11.76 7.51
C ASN A 316 2.47 11.60 6.14
N GLU A 317 2.29 10.46 5.51
CA GLU A 317 2.68 10.21 4.13
C GLU A 317 1.98 11.18 3.19
N MET A 318 2.65 11.58 2.12
CA MET A 318 2.13 12.63 1.22
C MET A 318 2.31 12.28 -0.24
N ILE A 319 1.23 12.41 -1.00
CA ILE A 319 1.19 12.21 -2.46
C ILE A 319 0.57 13.40 -3.18
N GLN A 320 0.68 13.37 -4.52
CA GLN A 320 0.01 14.26 -5.45
C GLN A 320 -1.03 13.49 -6.25
N MET A 321 -2.31 13.93 -6.23
CA MET A 321 -3.39 13.20 -6.89
C MET A 321 -3.26 13.10 -8.41
N SER A 322 -2.62 14.07 -9.07
CA SER A 322 -2.37 13.96 -10.51
C SER A 322 -1.47 12.78 -10.89
N ASP A 323 -0.56 12.36 -10.01
CA ASP A 323 0.30 11.20 -10.28
C ASP A 323 -0.51 9.90 -10.25
N VAL A 324 -1.50 9.84 -9.36
CA VAL A 324 -2.47 8.73 -9.26
C VAL A 324 -3.33 8.63 -10.52
N ASP A 325 -3.87 9.76 -10.99
CA ASP A 325 -4.68 9.83 -12.21
C ASP A 325 -3.86 9.41 -13.45
N HIS A 326 -2.62 9.88 -13.54
CA HIS A 326 -1.70 9.50 -14.62
C HIS A 326 -1.38 8.00 -14.59
N ALA A 327 -1.11 7.44 -13.41
CA ALA A 327 -0.86 6.00 -13.26
C ALA A 327 -2.07 5.17 -13.67
N ALA A 328 -3.27 5.51 -13.20
CA ALA A 328 -4.49 4.78 -13.55
C ALA A 328 -4.77 4.82 -15.07
N ARG A 329 -4.57 5.98 -15.72
CA ARG A 329 -4.70 6.12 -17.18
C ARG A 329 -3.66 5.29 -17.91
N LEU A 330 -2.39 5.35 -17.51
CA LEU A 330 -1.31 4.57 -18.10
C LEU A 330 -1.63 3.07 -18.06
N ILE A 331 -2.04 2.58 -16.89
CA ILE A 331 -2.40 1.17 -16.67
C ILE A 331 -3.62 0.77 -17.52
N ALA A 332 -4.67 1.58 -17.54
CA ALA A 332 -5.85 1.28 -18.35
C ALA A 332 -5.51 1.23 -19.85
N THR A 333 -4.71 2.18 -20.35
CA THR A 333 -4.26 2.17 -21.74
C THR A 333 -3.36 0.99 -22.06
N PHE A 334 -2.46 0.60 -21.14
CA PHE A 334 -1.66 -0.63 -21.28
C PHE A 334 -2.56 -1.85 -21.45
N VAL A 335 -3.55 -2.03 -20.59
CA VAL A 335 -4.48 -3.18 -20.70
C VAL A 335 -5.26 -3.16 -22.00
N GLN A 336 -5.71 -1.99 -22.46
CA GLN A 336 -6.41 -1.84 -23.74
C GLN A 336 -5.55 -2.16 -24.96
N SER A 337 -4.22 -2.02 -24.86
CA SER A 337 -3.29 -2.34 -25.94
C SER A 337 -3.02 -3.85 -26.08
N LEU A 338 -3.40 -4.65 -25.09
CA LEU A 338 -3.18 -6.09 -25.10
C LEU A 338 -4.21 -6.83 -25.97
N SER A 339 -3.73 -7.83 -26.69
CA SER A 339 -4.55 -8.78 -27.46
C SER A 339 -4.12 -10.22 -27.15
N ALA A 340 -4.90 -11.19 -27.64
CA ALA A 340 -4.54 -12.60 -27.50
C ALA A 340 -3.19 -12.96 -28.18
N ASP A 341 -2.77 -12.15 -29.16
CA ASP A 341 -1.53 -12.33 -29.92
C ASP A 341 -0.36 -11.51 -29.35
N THR A 342 -0.56 -10.81 -28.22
CA THR A 342 0.51 -10.03 -27.60
C THR A 342 1.60 -10.95 -27.07
N ASP A 343 2.81 -10.83 -27.63
CA ASP A 343 3.97 -11.60 -27.20
C ASP A 343 4.62 -10.91 -25.97
N LEU A 344 4.62 -11.60 -24.85
CA LEU A 344 5.21 -11.16 -23.59
C LEU A 344 6.58 -11.80 -23.31
N ILE A 345 7.07 -12.63 -24.24
CA ILE A 345 8.38 -13.30 -24.11
C ILE A 345 9.49 -12.32 -24.51
N PRO A 346 10.51 -12.11 -23.69
CA PRO A 346 11.67 -11.32 -24.09
C PRO A 346 12.52 -12.09 -25.10
N HIS A 347 12.73 -11.54 -26.28
CA HIS A 347 13.56 -12.10 -27.36
C HIS A 347 14.92 -11.41 -27.45
#